data_a2cb9604745e871f448ce5cb70d89194
#
_entry.id   a2cb9604745e871f448ce5cb70d89194
#
_cell.length_a   1.000
_cell.length_b   1.000
_cell.length_c   1.000
_cell.angle_alpha   90.00
_cell.angle_beta   90.00
_cell.angle_gamma   90.00
#
_symmetry.space_group_name_H-M   'P 1'
#
loop_
_entity.id
_entity.type
_entity.pdbx_description
1 polymer ?
#
loop_
_entity_poly.entity_id
_entity_poly.type
_entity_poly.pdbx_seq_one_letter_code
_entity_poly.pdbx_strand_id
1 'polypeptide(L)'
;MRNEGRLFGIMLCAMEKDVLKRSLQEGEFGILKGSRSMTIRSVFAVAALLCAVACSGVEWNGFSDENWYSGRKLDVESLRGKVVMVDEWGAMCGPCISLLPRMQEIWNSFKTKPFVLLGSHRQGRNAEAVAELVKKHGLTYPIYQGAGLVGEPDNGGGVPFIYVVDARGKVVYSGRNDRDALGAVVNALSDMPSPTDLCGGVTPVKFKSLARQLVLGRSCEGAVRQLKSAAKGSDAKAKEAAALLKAIGETHDALKEDMERLQTKRPAAALAAMTKFRQTWPSEAKECDAKYKELAADPDVAKCAKARAALDAYRDFDPKTPYAAKKALAEVKGALAALASLDASKNAAVAKEARIYAEELKDCEKALEAASARRARR
;
A
#
# COMPACT_ATOMS: atom_id res chain seq x y z
N MET A 1 -1.16 -10.51 33.33
CA MET A 1 -2.24 -11.36 32.77
C MET A 1 -2.74 -10.94 31.37
N ARG A 2 -1.93 -10.28 30.52
CA ARG A 2 -2.33 -9.91 29.11
C ARG A 2 -1.47 -10.57 28.01
N ASN A 3 -0.51 -11.41 28.37
CA ASN A 3 0.42 -12.03 27.40
C ASN A 3 0.17 -13.52 27.10
N GLU A 4 -0.67 -14.20 27.85
CA GLU A 4 -0.90 -15.64 27.67
C GLU A 4 -1.84 -15.97 26.51
N GLY A 5 -2.75 -15.06 26.15
CA GLY A 5 -3.67 -15.29 25.01
C GLY A 5 -3.02 -15.22 23.63
N ARG A 6 -1.88 -14.53 23.47
CA ARG A 6 -1.19 -14.38 22.18
C ARG A 6 -0.28 -15.57 21.82
N LEU A 7 0.39 -16.14 22.81
CA LEU A 7 1.18 -17.37 22.61
C LEU A 7 0.30 -18.58 22.24
N PHE A 8 -0.93 -18.62 22.76
CA PHE A 8 -1.90 -19.67 22.43
C PHE A 8 -2.36 -19.60 20.96
N GLY A 9 -2.56 -18.40 20.41
CA GLY A 9 -2.96 -18.19 19.00
C GLY A 9 -1.87 -18.62 17.99
N ILE A 10 -0.61 -18.35 18.28
CA ILE A 10 0.52 -18.70 17.40
C ILE A 10 0.80 -20.21 17.44
N MET A 11 0.69 -20.84 18.61
CA MET A 11 0.80 -22.31 18.72
C MET A 11 -0.35 -23.06 18.03
N LEU A 12 -1.59 -22.55 18.10
CA LEU A 12 -2.72 -23.14 17.39
C LEU A 12 -2.51 -23.09 15.86
N CYS A 13 -2.01 -21.99 15.31
CA CYS A 13 -1.81 -21.84 13.86
C CYS A 13 -0.71 -22.79 13.31
N ALA A 14 0.30 -23.14 14.11
CA ALA A 14 1.33 -24.10 13.74
C ALA A 14 0.85 -25.56 13.85
N MET A 15 0.02 -25.87 14.86
CA MET A 15 -0.53 -27.22 15.06
C MET A 15 -1.66 -27.58 14.07
N GLU A 16 -2.46 -26.61 13.61
CA GLU A 16 -3.60 -26.88 12.70
C GLU A 16 -3.18 -27.33 11.30
N LYS A 17 -2.03 -26.89 10.77
CA LYS A 17 -1.57 -27.32 9.45
C LYS A 17 -1.22 -28.81 9.40
N ASP A 18 -0.71 -29.34 10.47
CA ASP A 18 -0.35 -30.77 10.55
C ASP A 18 -1.56 -31.65 10.91
N VAL A 19 -2.50 -31.13 11.70
CA VAL A 19 -3.74 -31.82 12.06
C VAL A 19 -4.69 -31.88 10.86
N LEU A 20 -4.84 -30.78 10.10
CA LEU A 20 -5.65 -30.78 8.86
C LEU A 20 -5.09 -31.72 7.78
N LYS A 21 -3.77 -31.78 7.63
CA LYS A 21 -3.14 -32.75 6.71
C LYS A 21 -3.40 -34.19 7.12
N ARG A 22 -3.36 -34.52 8.41
CA ARG A 22 -3.66 -35.89 8.89
C ARG A 22 -5.14 -36.25 8.75
N SER A 23 -6.05 -35.34 9.11
CA SER A 23 -7.51 -35.59 9.00
C SER A 23 -7.99 -35.77 7.56
N LEU A 24 -7.32 -35.13 6.59
CA LEU A 24 -7.61 -35.32 5.16
C LEU A 24 -7.04 -36.63 4.60
N GLN A 25 -6.06 -37.23 5.25
CA GLN A 25 -5.49 -38.53 4.85
C GLN A 25 -6.20 -39.73 5.49
N GLU A 26 -6.85 -39.57 6.63
CA GLU A 26 -7.40 -40.70 7.42
C GLU A 26 -8.92 -40.89 7.30
N GLY A 27 -9.66 -40.02 6.60
CA GLY A 27 -11.05 -40.28 6.18
C GLY A 27 -12.09 -40.50 7.31
N GLU A 28 -11.77 -40.25 8.59
CA GLU A 28 -12.67 -40.52 9.71
C GLU A 28 -13.29 -39.24 10.31
N PHE A 29 -14.52 -38.92 9.90
CA PHE A 29 -15.39 -38.01 10.64
C PHE A 29 -16.24 -38.81 11.64
N GLY A 30 -15.71 -39.02 12.84
CA GLY A 30 -16.48 -39.54 13.97
C GLY A 30 -17.44 -38.47 14.50
N ILE A 31 -18.74 -38.73 14.36
CA ILE A 31 -19.80 -37.87 14.90
C ILE A 31 -19.88 -38.10 16.41
N LEU A 32 -19.41 -37.12 17.20
CA LEU A 32 -19.67 -37.05 18.62
C LEU A 32 -21.14 -36.67 18.87
N LYS A 33 -21.96 -37.64 19.29
CA LYS A 33 -23.33 -37.45 19.82
C LYS A 33 -23.25 -36.68 21.15
N GLY A 34 -23.68 -35.41 21.15
CA GLY A 34 -23.89 -34.70 22.41
C GLY A 34 -23.62 -33.20 22.46
N SER A 35 -23.52 -32.50 21.34
CA SER A 35 -23.38 -31.04 21.34
C SER A 35 -24.34 -30.40 20.33
N ARG A 36 -24.91 -29.22 20.69
CA ARG A 36 -25.88 -28.48 19.85
C ARG A 36 -25.38 -28.38 18.43
N SER A 37 -26.18 -28.80 17.45
CA SER A 37 -25.85 -28.79 16.03
C SER A 37 -25.44 -27.37 15.60
N MET A 38 -24.15 -27.14 15.37
CA MET A 38 -23.68 -25.97 14.66
C MET A 38 -24.18 -26.07 13.23
N THR A 39 -24.98 -25.10 12.80
CA THR A 39 -25.45 -25.06 11.42
C THR A 39 -24.28 -24.84 10.48
N ILE A 40 -24.35 -25.38 9.26
CA ILE A 40 -23.35 -25.17 8.20
C ILE A 40 -23.03 -23.68 8.04
N ARG A 41 -24.02 -22.79 8.26
CA ARG A 41 -23.83 -21.32 8.30
C ARG A 41 -22.87 -20.86 9.40
N SER A 42 -22.89 -21.50 10.57
CA SER A 42 -21.96 -21.15 11.68
C SER A 42 -20.52 -21.60 11.38
N VAL A 43 -20.34 -22.71 10.70
CA VAL A 43 -19.02 -23.19 10.28
C VAL A 43 -18.43 -22.28 9.19
N PHE A 44 -19.26 -21.84 8.23
CA PHE A 44 -18.83 -20.87 7.22
C PHE A 44 -18.57 -19.49 7.82
N ALA A 45 -19.33 -19.06 8.83
CA ALA A 45 -19.08 -17.79 9.52
C ALA A 45 -17.77 -17.82 10.32
N VAL A 46 -17.46 -18.94 10.98
CA VAL A 46 -16.15 -19.12 11.68
C VAL A 46 -15.01 -19.24 10.68
N ALA A 47 -15.18 -19.96 9.58
CA ALA A 47 -14.20 -20.04 8.51
C ALA A 47 -13.97 -18.67 7.81
N ALA A 48 -15.02 -17.88 7.59
CA ALA A 48 -14.92 -16.52 7.07
C ALA A 48 -14.25 -15.57 8.06
N LEU A 49 -14.52 -15.72 9.37
CA LEU A 49 -13.85 -14.95 10.43
C LEU A 49 -12.37 -15.33 10.56
N LEU A 50 -12.01 -16.61 10.40
CA LEU A 50 -10.63 -17.09 10.40
C LEU A 50 -9.88 -16.69 9.11
N CYS A 51 -10.55 -16.65 7.95
CA CYS A 51 -9.98 -16.10 6.72
C CYS A 51 -9.76 -14.58 6.77
N ALA A 52 -10.64 -13.82 7.43
CA ALA A 52 -10.48 -12.38 7.61
C ALA A 52 -9.24 -12.04 8.48
N VAL A 53 -8.90 -12.90 9.45
CA VAL A 53 -7.68 -12.76 10.27
C VAL A 53 -6.40 -13.11 9.47
N ALA A 54 -6.51 -13.95 8.42
CA ALA A 54 -5.36 -14.36 7.61
C ALA A 54 -4.99 -13.35 6.50
N CYS A 55 -5.82 -12.33 6.25
CA CYS A 55 -5.57 -11.26 5.28
C CYS A 55 -5.22 -9.92 5.92
N SER A 56 -5.04 -9.84 7.25
CA SER A 56 -4.58 -8.62 7.89
C SER A 56 -3.11 -8.39 7.53
N GLY A 57 -2.84 -7.37 6.71
CA GLY A 57 -1.50 -6.86 6.49
C GLY A 57 -0.86 -6.41 7.82
N VAL A 58 0.42 -6.01 7.77
CA VAL A 58 1.10 -5.52 8.98
C VAL A 58 0.33 -4.35 9.61
N GLU A 59 0.26 -4.37 10.93
CA GLU A 59 -0.21 -3.22 11.70
C GLU A 59 0.99 -2.31 11.99
N TRP A 60 0.75 -1.00 11.92
CA TRP A 60 1.75 0.01 12.22
C TRP A 60 1.49 0.62 13.59
N ASN A 61 2.55 0.85 14.36
CA ASN A 61 2.46 1.74 15.51
C ASN A 61 2.02 3.13 15.04
N GLY A 62 1.08 3.74 15.74
CA GLY A 62 0.64 5.10 15.43
C GLY A 62 1.80 6.09 15.51
N PHE A 63 1.73 7.16 14.71
CA PHE A 63 2.70 8.25 14.74
C PHE A 63 2.19 9.42 15.61
N SER A 64 3.08 9.97 16.45
CA SER A 64 2.87 11.22 17.18
C SER A 64 3.63 12.35 16.49
N ASP A 65 3.05 13.54 16.46
CA ASP A 65 3.67 14.70 15.81
C ASP A 65 4.99 15.14 16.44
N GLU A 66 5.23 14.77 17.69
CA GLU A 66 6.41 15.19 18.47
C GLU A 66 7.65 14.30 18.23
N ASN A 67 7.48 13.16 17.56
CA ASN A 67 8.53 12.15 17.46
C ASN A 67 9.21 12.12 16.07
N TRP A 68 8.98 13.13 15.24
CA TRP A 68 9.62 13.24 13.92
C TRP A 68 10.93 14.02 13.99
N TYR A 69 12.00 13.43 13.45
CA TYR A 69 13.33 14.05 13.39
C TYR A 69 13.65 14.66 12.01
N SER A 70 13.15 14.10 10.94
CA SER A 70 13.43 14.51 9.57
C SER A 70 12.32 14.11 8.60
N GLY A 71 12.33 14.74 7.44
CA GLY A 71 11.42 14.45 6.34
C GLY A 71 9.98 14.90 6.63
N ARG A 72 9.07 14.43 5.78
CA ARG A 72 7.64 14.71 5.95
C ARG A 72 7.06 13.86 7.08
N LYS A 73 6.13 14.44 7.81
CA LYS A 73 5.33 13.68 8.76
C LYS A 73 4.36 12.77 8.01
N LEU A 74 4.28 11.51 8.43
CA LEU A 74 3.43 10.49 7.83
C LEU A 74 2.28 10.15 8.77
N ASP A 75 1.20 9.65 8.23
CA ASP A 75 0.19 8.89 8.97
C ASP A 75 0.17 7.43 8.47
N VAL A 76 -0.41 6.54 9.26
CA VAL A 76 -0.49 5.11 8.92
C VAL A 76 -1.19 4.90 7.57
N GLU A 77 -2.20 5.72 7.28
CA GLU A 77 -2.94 5.63 6.02
C GLU A 77 -2.08 6.02 4.81
N SER A 78 -1.07 6.87 5.00
CA SER A 78 -0.15 7.26 3.93
C SER A 78 0.81 6.14 3.49
N LEU A 79 0.97 5.12 4.31
CA LEU A 79 1.79 3.94 4.02
C LEU A 79 1.05 2.87 3.23
N ARG A 80 -0.28 2.84 3.31
CA ARG A 80 -1.10 1.83 2.63
C ARG A 80 -1.00 1.95 1.11
N GLY A 81 -0.93 0.80 0.45
CA GLY A 81 -0.79 0.73 -1.00
C GLY A 81 0.58 1.18 -1.51
N LYS A 82 1.57 1.34 -0.63
CA LYS A 82 2.95 1.64 -0.99
C LYS A 82 3.89 0.55 -0.52
N VAL A 83 5.01 0.41 -1.20
CA VAL A 83 6.14 -0.37 -0.70
C VAL A 83 6.83 0.46 0.38
N VAL A 84 6.98 -0.10 1.56
CA VAL A 84 7.60 0.60 2.70
C VAL A 84 8.86 -0.14 3.12
N MET A 85 9.99 0.56 3.08
CA MET A 85 11.25 0.09 3.65
C MET A 85 11.45 0.76 5.00
N VAL A 86 11.55 -0.02 6.07
CA VAL A 86 11.85 0.49 7.43
C VAL A 86 13.31 0.20 7.72
N ASP A 87 14.08 1.24 7.97
CA ASP A 87 15.46 1.16 8.41
C ASP A 87 15.52 1.42 9.92
N GLU A 88 15.69 0.37 10.70
CA GLU A 88 15.90 0.47 12.14
C GLU A 88 17.37 0.76 12.44
N TRP A 89 17.63 1.91 13.04
CA TRP A 89 18.96 2.41 13.28
C TRP A 89 19.12 3.14 14.62
N GLY A 90 20.34 3.55 14.93
CA GLY A 90 20.60 4.34 16.13
C GLY A 90 21.77 5.29 15.97
N ALA A 91 21.69 6.46 16.61
CA ALA A 91 22.71 7.50 16.54
C ALA A 91 24.07 7.12 17.18
N MET A 92 24.08 6.08 18.01
CA MET A 92 25.31 5.53 18.61
C MET A 92 25.73 4.21 17.98
N CYS A 93 25.16 3.84 16.85
CA CYS A 93 25.45 2.61 16.13
C CYS A 93 26.35 2.90 14.93
N GLY A 94 27.66 2.64 15.05
CA GLY A 94 28.64 2.88 13.98
C GLY A 94 28.25 2.27 12.62
N PRO A 95 27.91 0.96 12.55
CA PRO A 95 27.45 0.35 11.30
C PRO A 95 26.21 1.02 10.72
N CYS A 96 25.25 1.45 11.57
CA CYS A 96 24.06 2.16 11.10
C CYS A 96 24.40 3.49 10.46
N ILE A 97 25.28 4.28 11.11
CA ILE A 97 25.71 5.58 10.59
C ILE A 97 26.39 5.42 9.23
N SER A 98 27.16 4.36 9.03
CA SER A 98 27.82 4.06 7.75
C SER A 98 26.82 3.77 6.63
N LEU A 99 25.61 3.30 6.95
CA LEU A 99 24.54 3.01 5.98
C LEU A 99 23.70 4.25 5.61
N LEU A 100 23.68 5.31 6.41
CA LEU A 100 22.84 6.48 6.18
C LEU A 100 22.97 7.10 4.76
N PRO A 101 24.19 7.29 4.20
CA PRO A 101 24.34 7.76 2.82
C PRO A 101 23.66 6.83 1.81
N ARG A 102 23.76 5.52 2.02
CA ARG A 102 23.13 4.51 1.17
C ARG A 102 21.61 4.55 1.26
N MET A 103 21.05 4.75 2.45
CA MET A 103 19.62 4.93 2.63
C MET A 103 19.12 6.20 1.91
N GLN A 104 19.88 7.28 1.97
CA GLN A 104 19.55 8.50 1.23
C GLN A 104 19.59 8.30 -0.30
N GLU A 105 20.53 7.50 -0.82
CA GLU A 105 20.58 7.14 -2.24
C GLU A 105 19.34 6.32 -2.65
N ILE A 106 18.95 5.33 -1.85
CA ILE A 106 17.74 4.52 -2.08
C ILE A 106 16.51 5.43 -2.08
N TRP A 107 16.39 6.31 -1.08
CA TRP A 107 15.30 7.29 -1.04
C TRP A 107 15.25 8.14 -2.31
N ASN A 108 16.36 8.72 -2.73
CA ASN A 108 16.43 9.55 -3.92
C ASN A 108 16.06 8.79 -5.20
N SER A 109 16.34 7.50 -5.26
CA SER A 109 16.04 6.66 -6.41
C SER A 109 14.56 6.30 -6.53
N PHE A 110 13.84 6.21 -5.40
CA PHE A 110 12.47 5.69 -5.38
C PHE A 110 11.42 6.66 -4.82
N LYS A 111 11.78 7.84 -4.28
CA LYS A 111 10.85 8.80 -3.66
C LYS A 111 9.72 9.29 -4.56
N THR A 112 9.87 9.16 -5.89
CA THR A 112 8.83 9.48 -6.88
C THR A 112 7.95 8.29 -7.24
N LYS A 113 8.28 7.09 -6.72
CA LYS A 113 7.51 5.86 -6.84
C LYS A 113 6.52 5.74 -5.68
N PRO A 114 5.56 4.81 -5.74
CA PRO A 114 4.73 4.46 -4.59
C PRO A 114 5.56 3.74 -3.50
N PHE A 115 6.56 4.44 -3.00
CA PHE A 115 7.58 3.96 -2.06
C PHE A 115 7.74 4.93 -0.89
N VAL A 116 7.98 4.38 0.28
CA VAL A 116 8.37 5.13 1.48
C VAL A 116 9.60 4.48 2.10
N LEU A 117 10.67 5.25 2.30
CA LEU A 117 11.73 4.89 3.24
C LEU A 117 11.42 5.56 4.57
N LEU A 118 11.31 4.78 5.64
CA LEU A 118 11.05 5.24 7.00
C LEU A 118 12.23 4.86 7.89
N GLY A 119 12.98 5.85 8.33
CA GLY A 119 14.03 5.67 9.34
C GLY A 119 13.39 5.51 10.72
N SER A 120 13.61 4.39 11.37
CA SER A 120 13.15 4.11 12.74
C SER A 120 14.33 4.22 13.70
N HIS A 121 14.43 5.35 14.42
CA HIS A 121 15.47 5.51 15.44
C HIS A 121 15.12 4.74 16.71
N ARG A 122 15.94 3.76 17.09
CA ARG A 122 15.66 2.80 18.18
C ARG A 122 16.42 3.06 19.48
N GLN A 123 17.38 3.97 19.49
CA GLN A 123 18.26 4.23 20.66
C GLN A 123 17.84 5.48 21.43
N GLY A 124 16.86 5.36 22.32
CA GLY A 124 16.46 6.45 23.23
C GLY A 124 16.08 7.75 22.52
N ARG A 125 15.80 8.81 23.28
CA ARG A 125 15.54 10.15 22.75
C ARG A 125 16.84 10.95 22.75
N ASN A 126 17.56 10.93 21.62
CA ASN A 126 18.75 11.74 21.42
C ASN A 126 18.54 12.61 20.16
N ALA A 127 17.64 13.57 20.28
CA ALA A 127 17.22 14.42 19.17
C ALA A 127 18.40 15.22 18.57
N GLU A 128 19.32 15.69 19.40
CA GLU A 128 20.47 16.48 18.96
C GLU A 128 21.42 15.65 18.08
N ALA A 129 21.82 14.45 18.54
CA ALA A 129 22.67 13.57 17.77
C ALA A 129 22.01 13.12 16.46
N VAL A 130 20.70 12.87 16.47
CA VAL A 130 19.97 12.57 15.23
C VAL A 130 19.97 13.76 14.29
N ALA A 131 19.71 14.98 14.78
CA ALA A 131 19.70 16.20 13.98
C ALA A 131 21.09 16.49 13.35
N GLU A 132 22.18 16.26 14.10
CA GLU A 132 23.55 16.38 13.56
C GLU A 132 23.79 15.39 12.41
N LEU A 133 23.38 14.13 12.56
CA LEU A 133 23.51 13.11 11.52
C LEU A 133 22.65 13.42 10.31
N VAL A 134 21.41 13.88 10.52
CA VAL A 134 20.51 14.34 9.44
C VAL A 134 21.20 15.44 8.62
N LYS A 135 21.76 16.45 9.29
CA LYS A 135 22.46 17.57 8.64
C LYS A 135 23.73 17.09 7.95
N LYS A 136 24.56 16.31 8.64
CA LYS A 136 25.86 15.81 8.13
C LYS A 136 25.71 14.98 6.87
N HIS A 137 24.70 14.10 6.81
CA HIS A 137 24.46 13.18 5.69
C HIS A 137 23.39 13.67 4.71
N GLY A 138 22.82 14.88 4.92
CA GLY A 138 21.80 15.46 4.06
C GLY A 138 20.54 14.59 3.94
N LEU A 139 20.10 13.96 5.04
CA LEU A 139 18.98 13.04 5.04
C LEU A 139 17.65 13.81 4.84
N THR A 140 16.83 13.34 3.90
CA THR A 140 15.55 13.97 3.54
C THR A 140 14.37 13.01 3.64
N TYR A 141 14.61 11.73 3.89
CA TYR A 141 13.54 10.77 4.12
C TYR A 141 12.95 10.92 5.53
N PRO A 142 11.70 10.48 5.74
CA PRO A 142 11.06 10.49 7.05
C PRO A 142 11.85 9.70 8.09
N ILE A 143 12.19 10.33 9.22
CA ILE A 143 12.84 9.70 10.37
C ILE A 143 11.99 9.92 11.60
N TYR A 144 11.63 8.84 12.27
CA TYR A 144 10.73 8.82 13.41
C TYR A 144 11.33 8.03 14.58
N GLN A 145 11.05 8.46 15.81
CA GLN A 145 11.46 7.77 17.03
C GLN A 145 10.64 6.50 17.25
N GLY A 146 11.24 5.33 17.08
CA GLY A 146 10.62 4.06 17.40
C GLY A 146 9.49 3.64 16.46
N ALA A 147 9.52 4.11 15.19
CA ALA A 147 8.61 3.58 14.19
C ALA A 147 8.85 2.08 13.99
N GLY A 148 7.80 1.30 13.97
CA GLY A 148 7.90 -0.15 13.81
C GLY A 148 6.60 -0.79 13.37
N LEU A 149 6.69 -2.06 13.07
CA LEU A 149 5.58 -2.94 12.74
C LEU A 149 5.10 -3.63 14.02
N VAL A 150 3.80 -3.76 14.18
CA VAL A 150 3.21 -4.53 15.28
C VAL A 150 3.26 -6.02 14.93
N GLY A 151 3.86 -6.83 15.82
CA GLY A 151 3.92 -8.29 15.63
C GLY A 151 4.94 -8.75 14.60
N GLU A 152 5.90 -7.91 14.24
CA GLU A 152 7.04 -8.31 13.41
C GLU A 152 7.91 -9.37 14.09
N PRO A 153 8.67 -10.16 13.30
CA PRO A 153 9.66 -11.07 13.85
C PRO A 153 10.64 -10.31 14.75
N ASP A 154 10.90 -10.84 15.94
CA ASP A 154 11.88 -10.27 16.84
C ASP A 154 13.25 -10.21 16.16
N ASN A 155 13.80 -9.00 16.01
CA ASN A 155 15.13 -8.79 15.44
C ASN A 155 16.24 -8.97 16.51
N GLY A 156 15.89 -9.46 17.70
CA GLY A 156 16.80 -9.57 18.84
C GLY A 156 17.21 -8.21 19.40
N GLY A 157 16.45 -7.14 19.13
CA GLY A 157 16.71 -5.77 19.62
C GLY A 157 17.94 -5.10 19.01
N GLY A 158 18.59 -5.72 18.00
CA GLY A 158 19.85 -5.22 17.43
C GLY A 158 19.65 -4.39 16.15
N VAL A 159 20.37 -3.26 16.06
CA VAL A 159 20.44 -2.42 14.85
C VAL A 159 21.84 -2.50 14.22
N PRO A 160 22.00 -2.30 12.89
CA PRO A 160 20.93 -2.00 11.92
C PRO A 160 20.04 -3.20 11.62
N PHE A 161 18.77 -2.94 11.30
CA PHE A 161 17.84 -3.95 10.82
C PHE A 161 16.85 -3.33 9.84
N ILE A 162 16.48 -4.07 8.80
CA ILE A 162 15.68 -3.54 7.70
C ILE A 162 14.48 -4.46 7.47
N TYR A 163 13.29 -3.87 7.34
CA TYR A 163 12.09 -4.54 6.85
C TYR A 163 11.69 -3.96 5.50
N VAL A 164 11.14 -4.79 4.64
CA VAL A 164 10.43 -4.32 3.44
C VAL A 164 9.02 -4.90 3.47
N VAL A 165 8.05 -4.00 3.39
CA VAL A 165 6.63 -4.31 3.37
C VAL A 165 6.10 -3.98 1.98
N ASP A 166 5.43 -4.92 1.33
CA ASP A 166 4.82 -4.70 0.03
C ASP A 166 3.54 -3.83 0.11
N ALA A 167 2.99 -3.46 -1.03
CA ALA A 167 1.79 -2.63 -1.11
C ALA A 167 0.53 -3.28 -0.52
N ARG A 168 0.55 -4.58 -0.27
CA ARG A 168 -0.52 -5.35 0.37
C ARG A 168 -0.35 -5.44 1.88
N GLY A 169 0.71 -4.84 2.42
CA GLY A 169 1.02 -4.87 3.84
C GLY A 169 1.73 -6.15 4.29
N LYS A 170 2.30 -6.94 3.38
CA LYS A 170 3.05 -8.15 3.74
C LYS A 170 4.53 -7.84 3.87
N VAL A 171 5.18 -8.32 4.94
CA VAL A 171 6.65 -8.30 5.06
C VAL A 171 7.25 -9.26 4.04
N VAL A 172 8.00 -8.73 3.07
CA VAL A 172 8.66 -9.48 2.00
C VAL A 172 10.17 -9.60 2.22
N TYR A 173 10.71 -8.83 3.15
CA TYR A 173 12.10 -8.94 3.60
C TYR A 173 12.21 -8.51 5.07
N SER A 174 13.04 -9.21 5.83
CA SER A 174 13.52 -8.80 7.15
C SER A 174 14.96 -9.26 7.33
N GLY A 175 15.87 -8.35 7.70
CA GLY A 175 17.30 -8.68 7.85
C GLY A 175 18.20 -7.47 7.94
N ARG A 176 19.52 -7.70 7.80
CA ARG A 176 20.57 -6.67 7.97
C ARG A 176 21.28 -6.30 6.67
N ASN A 177 20.97 -6.96 5.56
CA ASN A 177 21.63 -6.75 4.28
C ASN A 177 20.83 -5.74 3.43
N ASP A 178 21.40 -4.56 3.21
CA ASP A 178 20.79 -3.49 2.42
C ASP A 178 20.59 -3.85 0.93
N ARG A 179 21.45 -4.69 0.37
CA ARG A 179 21.34 -5.12 -1.04
C ARG A 179 20.15 -6.05 -1.24
N ASP A 180 19.95 -6.99 -0.32
CA ASP A 180 18.81 -7.92 -0.38
C ASP A 180 17.51 -7.15 -0.12
N ALA A 181 17.52 -6.20 0.83
CA ALA A 181 16.41 -5.29 1.07
C ALA A 181 16.05 -4.47 -0.18
N LEU A 182 17.06 -3.92 -0.87
CA LEU A 182 16.86 -3.18 -2.13
C LEU A 182 16.27 -4.10 -3.21
N GLY A 183 16.75 -5.33 -3.32
CA GLY A 183 16.17 -6.35 -4.23
C GLY A 183 14.70 -6.60 -3.93
N ALA A 184 14.33 -6.72 -2.65
CA ALA A 184 12.94 -6.87 -2.23
C ALA A 184 12.08 -5.64 -2.55
N VAL A 185 12.62 -4.41 -2.40
CA VAL A 185 11.93 -3.17 -2.81
C VAL A 185 11.65 -3.17 -4.31
N VAL A 186 12.66 -3.49 -5.14
CA VAL A 186 12.49 -3.53 -6.61
C VAL A 186 11.44 -4.55 -7.01
N ASN A 187 11.50 -5.75 -6.44
CA ASN A 187 10.52 -6.81 -6.71
C ASN A 187 9.11 -6.37 -6.27
N ALA A 188 8.96 -5.86 -5.04
CA ALA A 188 7.68 -5.40 -4.52
C ALA A 188 7.08 -4.25 -5.35
N LEU A 189 7.90 -3.32 -5.85
CA LEU A 189 7.45 -2.26 -6.76
C LEU A 189 7.04 -2.81 -8.14
N SER A 190 7.72 -3.84 -8.63
CA SER A 190 7.37 -4.50 -9.90
C SER A 190 6.07 -5.30 -9.79
N ASP A 191 5.82 -5.88 -8.62
CA ASP A 191 4.64 -6.71 -8.32
C ASP A 191 3.44 -5.87 -7.85
N MET A 192 3.61 -4.55 -7.76
CA MET A 192 2.50 -3.67 -7.38
C MET A 192 1.37 -3.77 -8.39
N PRO A 193 0.14 -4.04 -7.93
CA PRO A 193 -1.02 -3.90 -8.81
C PRO A 193 -1.11 -2.44 -9.26
N SER A 194 -1.06 -2.21 -10.55
CA SER A 194 -1.40 -0.89 -11.08
C SER A 194 -2.83 -0.56 -10.64
N PRO A 195 -3.13 0.66 -10.16
CA PRO A 195 -4.50 1.07 -9.86
C PRO A 195 -5.46 0.89 -11.05
N THR A 196 -4.91 0.76 -12.26
CA THR A 196 -5.64 0.52 -13.51
C THR A 196 -5.59 -0.95 -13.95
N ASP A 197 -4.74 -1.79 -13.33
CA ASP A 197 -4.53 -3.17 -13.74
C ASP A 197 -5.32 -4.14 -12.84
N LEU A 198 -6.42 -4.64 -13.37
CA LEU A 198 -7.23 -5.67 -12.71
C LEU A 198 -6.62 -7.08 -12.82
N CYS A 199 -5.50 -7.23 -13.53
CA CYS A 199 -4.83 -8.53 -13.69
C CYS A 199 -3.96 -8.90 -12.49
N GLY A 200 -3.72 -7.99 -11.53
CA GLY A 200 -3.04 -8.26 -10.25
C GLY A 200 -1.65 -8.89 -10.43
N GLY A 201 -0.87 -8.43 -11.42
CA GLY A 201 0.45 -8.99 -11.72
C GLY A 201 0.43 -10.31 -12.50
N VAL A 202 -0.74 -10.87 -12.82
CA VAL A 202 -0.84 -12.06 -13.68
C VAL A 202 -0.56 -11.65 -15.13
N THR A 203 0.48 -12.22 -15.73
CA THR A 203 0.78 -12.02 -17.17
C THR A 203 -0.09 -12.95 -18.01
N PRO A 204 -1.15 -12.47 -18.66
CA PRO A 204 -2.07 -13.33 -19.39
C PRO A 204 -1.46 -13.77 -20.72
N VAL A 205 -1.49 -15.07 -20.98
CA VAL A 205 -1.04 -15.69 -22.24
C VAL A 205 -2.23 -16.06 -23.11
N LYS A 206 -3.24 -16.72 -22.53
CA LYS A 206 -4.44 -17.20 -23.24
C LYS A 206 -5.55 -16.15 -23.29
N PHE A 207 -5.57 -15.21 -22.36
CA PHE A 207 -6.58 -14.16 -22.24
C PHE A 207 -6.04 -12.75 -22.51
N LYS A 208 -5.05 -12.59 -23.40
CA LYS A 208 -4.41 -11.31 -23.73
C LYS A 208 -5.41 -10.19 -24.10
N SER A 209 -6.42 -10.49 -24.91
CA SER A 209 -7.42 -9.52 -25.33
C SER A 209 -8.32 -9.09 -24.17
N LEU A 210 -8.67 -10.03 -23.30
CA LEU A 210 -9.47 -9.79 -22.12
C LEU A 210 -8.72 -8.95 -21.10
N ALA A 211 -7.46 -9.29 -20.84
CA ALA A 211 -6.57 -8.53 -19.98
C ALA A 211 -6.42 -7.08 -20.44
N ARG A 212 -6.29 -6.86 -21.75
CA ARG A 212 -6.24 -5.51 -22.31
C ARG A 212 -7.50 -4.69 -22.03
N GLN A 213 -8.67 -5.30 -22.01
CA GLN A 213 -9.92 -4.63 -21.63
C GLN A 213 -9.94 -4.28 -20.13
N LEU A 214 -9.45 -5.18 -19.29
CA LEU A 214 -9.34 -4.97 -17.83
C LEU A 214 -8.38 -3.82 -17.49
N VAL A 215 -7.21 -3.78 -18.14
CA VAL A 215 -6.22 -2.70 -17.98
C VAL A 215 -6.79 -1.33 -18.37
N LEU A 216 -7.69 -1.27 -19.36
CA LEU A 216 -8.32 -0.01 -19.78
C LEU A 216 -9.37 0.51 -18.78
N GLY A 217 -9.58 -0.16 -17.66
CA GLY A 217 -10.49 0.29 -16.58
C GLY A 217 -11.97 0.31 -16.98
N ARG A 218 -12.36 -0.47 -17.99
CA ARG A 218 -13.77 -0.65 -18.40
C ARG A 218 -14.45 -1.66 -17.48
N SER A 219 -15.78 -1.75 -17.59
CA SER A 219 -16.54 -2.77 -16.86
C SER A 219 -15.92 -4.17 -17.04
N CYS A 220 -15.62 -4.82 -15.92
CA CYS A 220 -15.03 -6.16 -15.92
C CYS A 220 -16.07 -7.29 -15.91
N GLU A 221 -17.38 -6.99 -15.81
CA GLU A 221 -18.45 -8.00 -15.64
C GLU A 221 -18.49 -9.03 -16.77
N GLY A 222 -18.33 -8.55 -18.03
CA GLY A 222 -18.24 -9.43 -19.19
C GLY A 222 -17.01 -10.34 -19.14
N ALA A 223 -15.88 -9.78 -18.75
CA ALA A 223 -14.63 -10.50 -18.58
C ALA A 223 -14.75 -11.57 -17.50
N VAL A 224 -15.31 -11.22 -16.35
CA VAL A 224 -15.55 -12.15 -15.23
C VAL A 224 -16.44 -13.33 -15.65
N ARG A 225 -17.51 -13.07 -16.43
CA ARG A 225 -18.36 -14.18 -16.94
C ARG A 225 -17.58 -15.13 -17.84
N GLN A 226 -16.74 -14.62 -18.74
CA GLN A 226 -15.91 -15.44 -19.62
C GLN A 226 -14.88 -16.25 -18.86
N LEU A 227 -14.21 -15.62 -17.87
CA LEU A 227 -13.22 -16.28 -17.03
C LEU A 227 -13.87 -17.36 -16.14
N LYS A 228 -15.05 -17.11 -15.57
CA LYS A 228 -15.81 -18.11 -14.80
C LYS A 228 -16.16 -19.33 -15.63
N SER A 229 -16.49 -19.15 -16.90
CA SER A 229 -16.74 -20.26 -17.82
C SER A 229 -15.48 -21.05 -18.12
N ALA A 230 -14.37 -20.36 -18.41
CA ALA A 230 -13.10 -20.98 -18.74
C ALA A 230 -12.45 -21.70 -17.54
N ALA A 231 -12.63 -21.21 -16.34
CA ALA A 231 -12.07 -21.78 -15.10
C ALA A 231 -12.67 -23.14 -14.68
N LYS A 232 -13.74 -23.58 -15.33
CA LYS A 232 -14.37 -24.89 -15.04
C LYS A 232 -13.53 -26.08 -15.52
N GLY A 233 -12.55 -25.87 -16.40
CA GLY A 233 -11.64 -26.91 -16.87
C GLY A 233 -10.48 -27.18 -15.91
N SER A 234 -9.59 -28.08 -16.31
CA SER A 234 -8.37 -28.43 -15.56
C SER A 234 -7.07 -28.11 -16.32
N ASP A 235 -7.17 -27.62 -17.53
CA ASP A 235 -6.04 -27.29 -18.40
C ASP A 235 -5.34 -25.99 -18.02
N ALA A 236 -4.26 -25.66 -18.71
CA ALA A 236 -3.50 -24.43 -18.49
C ALA A 236 -4.33 -23.15 -18.67
N LYS A 237 -5.34 -23.19 -19.56
CA LYS A 237 -6.26 -22.08 -19.80
C LYS A 237 -7.19 -21.87 -18.59
N ALA A 238 -7.69 -22.96 -18.01
CA ALA A 238 -8.53 -22.90 -16.82
C ALA A 238 -7.75 -22.38 -15.60
N LYS A 239 -6.50 -22.79 -15.44
CA LYS A 239 -5.62 -22.29 -14.37
C LYS A 239 -5.35 -20.80 -14.49
N GLU A 240 -5.07 -20.30 -15.71
CA GLU A 240 -4.88 -18.88 -15.95
C GLU A 240 -6.19 -18.09 -15.69
N ALA A 241 -7.35 -18.61 -16.12
CA ALA A 241 -8.63 -17.99 -15.84
C ALA A 241 -8.93 -17.91 -14.34
N ALA A 242 -8.62 -18.94 -13.58
CA ALA A 242 -8.77 -18.96 -12.12
C ALA A 242 -7.85 -17.93 -11.44
N ALA A 243 -6.59 -17.80 -11.89
CA ALA A 243 -5.65 -16.82 -11.37
C ALA A 243 -6.13 -15.37 -11.63
N LEU A 244 -6.63 -15.09 -12.85
CA LEU A 244 -7.20 -13.79 -13.19
C LEU A 244 -8.47 -13.48 -12.38
N LEU A 245 -9.35 -14.45 -12.18
CA LEU A 245 -10.54 -14.27 -11.33
C LEU A 245 -10.18 -13.95 -9.89
N LYS A 246 -9.16 -14.61 -9.35
CA LYS A 246 -8.67 -14.32 -8.01
C LYS A 246 -8.14 -12.89 -7.90
N ALA A 247 -7.31 -12.45 -8.85
CA ALA A 247 -6.76 -11.09 -8.88
C ALA A 247 -7.86 -10.02 -9.01
N ILE A 248 -8.88 -10.26 -9.85
CA ILE A 248 -10.04 -9.37 -9.98
C ILE A 248 -10.82 -9.31 -8.67
N GLY A 249 -11.05 -10.44 -8.01
CA GLY A 249 -11.73 -10.51 -6.71
C GLY A 249 -10.98 -9.75 -5.62
N GLU A 250 -9.66 -9.94 -5.51
CA GLU A 250 -8.82 -9.22 -4.56
C GLU A 250 -8.87 -7.69 -4.79
N THR A 251 -8.88 -7.25 -6.06
CA THR A 251 -9.03 -5.82 -6.39
C THR A 251 -10.41 -5.28 -6.03
N HIS A 252 -11.46 -6.06 -6.26
CA HIS A 252 -12.83 -5.72 -5.88
C HIS A 252 -12.95 -5.51 -4.37
N ASP A 253 -12.47 -6.47 -3.58
CA ASP A 253 -12.56 -6.45 -2.13
C ASP A 253 -11.72 -5.31 -1.53
N ALA A 254 -10.51 -5.10 -2.06
CA ALA A 254 -9.66 -3.97 -1.65
C ALA A 254 -10.31 -2.61 -1.93
N LEU A 255 -10.98 -2.44 -3.07
CA LEU A 255 -11.70 -1.19 -3.37
C LEU A 255 -12.90 -0.98 -2.45
N LYS A 256 -13.64 -2.05 -2.10
CA LYS A 256 -14.75 -1.96 -1.12
C LYS A 256 -14.23 -1.56 0.27
N GLU A 257 -13.17 -2.20 0.74
CA GLU A 257 -12.52 -1.83 2.01
C GLU A 257 -12.05 -0.38 2.00
N ASP A 258 -11.39 0.06 0.93
CA ASP A 258 -10.93 1.45 0.79
C ASP A 258 -12.10 2.45 0.77
N MET A 259 -13.18 2.16 0.07
CA MET A 259 -14.36 3.00 0.07
C MET A 259 -14.91 3.24 1.48
N GLU A 260 -15.01 2.20 2.29
CA GLU A 260 -15.53 2.29 3.66
C GLU A 260 -14.54 2.98 4.61
N ARG A 261 -13.30 2.55 4.59
CA ARG A 261 -12.25 3.00 5.51
C ARG A 261 -11.85 4.46 5.31
N LEU A 262 -11.82 4.92 4.05
CA LEU A 262 -11.30 6.24 3.70
C LEU A 262 -12.33 7.37 3.79
N GLN A 263 -13.63 7.07 3.85
CA GLN A 263 -14.69 8.06 3.81
C GLN A 263 -14.51 9.23 4.79
N THR A 264 -14.08 8.93 6.02
CA THR A 264 -13.90 9.93 7.08
C THR A 264 -12.46 10.42 7.20
N LYS A 265 -11.49 9.61 6.81
CA LYS A 265 -10.06 9.90 7.00
C LYS A 265 -9.44 10.58 5.79
N ARG A 266 -9.85 10.19 4.59
CA ARG A 266 -9.33 10.64 3.29
C ARG A 266 -10.44 10.71 2.25
N PRO A 267 -11.30 11.71 2.33
CA PRO A 267 -12.50 11.81 1.48
C PRO A 267 -12.21 11.83 -0.02
N ALA A 268 -11.12 12.45 -0.47
CA ALA A 268 -10.74 12.49 -1.88
C ALA A 268 -10.25 11.11 -2.37
N ALA A 269 -9.51 10.35 -1.53
CA ALA A 269 -9.14 8.99 -1.84
C ALA A 269 -10.35 8.06 -1.89
N ALA A 270 -11.31 8.21 -0.97
CA ALA A 270 -12.58 7.48 -1.00
C ALA A 270 -13.38 7.77 -2.27
N LEU A 271 -13.48 9.04 -2.68
CA LEU A 271 -14.15 9.43 -3.93
C LEU A 271 -13.48 8.78 -5.15
N ALA A 272 -12.14 8.72 -5.19
CA ALA A 272 -11.42 8.06 -6.27
C ALA A 272 -11.68 6.54 -6.30
N ALA A 273 -11.67 5.87 -5.13
CA ALA A 273 -11.99 4.45 -5.01
C ALA A 273 -13.42 4.16 -5.48
N MET A 274 -14.41 4.96 -5.04
CA MET A 274 -15.80 4.84 -5.48
C MET A 274 -15.97 5.08 -6.97
N THR A 275 -15.26 6.06 -7.54
CA THR A 275 -15.27 6.34 -8.98
C THR A 275 -14.78 5.12 -9.75
N LYS A 276 -13.66 4.53 -9.33
CA LYS A 276 -13.10 3.32 -9.94
C LYS A 276 -14.04 2.14 -9.79
N PHE A 277 -14.58 1.92 -8.60
CA PHE A 277 -15.53 0.84 -8.33
C PHE A 277 -16.75 0.92 -9.24
N ARG A 278 -17.37 2.09 -9.35
CA ARG A 278 -18.55 2.35 -10.21
C ARG A 278 -18.28 2.09 -11.69
N GLN A 279 -17.08 2.39 -12.17
CA GLN A 279 -16.67 2.14 -13.55
C GLN A 279 -16.41 0.66 -13.81
N THR A 280 -15.84 -0.03 -12.86
CA THR A 280 -15.41 -1.42 -12.98
C THR A 280 -16.55 -2.42 -12.74
N TRP A 281 -17.39 -2.14 -11.74
CA TRP A 281 -18.57 -2.96 -11.35
C TRP A 281 -19.86 -2.14 -11.38
N PRO A 282 -20.34 -1.74 -12.57
CA PRO A 282 -21.53 -0.87 -12.68
C PRO A 282 -22.81 -1.50 -12.13
N SER A 283 -22.96 -2.83 -12.11
CA SER A 283 -24.11 -3.50 -11.50
C SER A 283 -24.18 -3.32 -9.99
N GLU A 284 -23.03 -3.15 -9.31
CA GLU A 284 -22.91 -2.93 -7.87
C GLU A 284 -22.75 -1.44 -7.51
N ALA A 285 -22.72 -0.54 -8.49
CA ALA A 285 -22.49 0.91 -8.30
C ALA A 285 -23.48 1.55 -7.29
N LYS A 286 -24.70 1.02 -7.17
CA LYS A 286 -25.73 1.51 -6.26
C LYS A 286 -25.31 1.44 -4.78
N GLU A 287 -24.43 0.52 -4.43
CA GLU A 287 -23.97 0.33 -3.04
C GLU A 287 -23.26 1.59 -2.48
N CYS A 288 -22.59 2.36 -3.34
CA CYS A 288 -21.89 3.57 -2.91
C CYS A 288 -22.49 4.89 -3.45
N ASP A 289 -23.62 4.85 -4.17
CA ASP A 289 -24.18 6.01 -4.86
C ASP A 289 -24.47 7.22 -3.96
N ALA A 290 -25.06 7.00 -2.79
CA ALA A 290 -25.39 8.08 -1.87
C ALA A 290 -24.14 8.80 -1.38
N LYS A 291 -23.15 8.04 -0.91
CA LYS A 291 -21.89 8.58 -0.40
C LYS A 291 -21.02 9.18 -1.50
N TYR A 292 -21.01 8.55 -2.67
CA TYR A 292 -20.35 9.13 -3.85
C TYR A 292 -20.87 10.52 -4.19
N LYS A 293 -22.20 10.69 -4.24
CA LYS A 293 -22.84 11.99 -4.53
C LYS A 293 -22.51 13.02 -3.46
N GLU A 294 -22.53 12.63 -2.20
CA GLU A 294 -22.16 13.51 -1.08
C GLU A 294 -20.72 14.02 -1.23
N LEU A 295 -19.76 13.09 -1.40
CA LEU A 295 -18.35 13.46 -1.53
C LEU A 295 -18.06 14.24 -2.82
N ALA A 296 -18.69 13.89 -3.93
CA ALA A 296 -18.51 14.57 -5.21
C ALA A 296 -19.11 16.00 -5.23
N ALA A 297 -20.11 16.27 -4.39
CA ALA A 297 -20.72 17.58 -4.27
C ALA A 297 -19.89 18.55 -3.39
N ASP A 298 -18.98 18.02 -2.55
CA ASP A 298 -18.08 18.85 -1.74
C ASP A 298 -16.96 19.44 -2.63
N PRO A 299 -16.89 20.78 -2.81
CA PRO A 299 -15.91 21.39 -3.71
C PRO A 299 -14.47 21.19 -3.25
N ASP A 300 -14.22 21.07 -1.95
CA ASP A 300 -12.90 20.86 -1.40
C ASP A 300 -12.44 19.41 -1.61
N VAL A 301 -13.34 18.45 -1.44
CA VAL A 301 -13.08 17.04 -1.80
C VAL A 301 -12.79 16.90 -3.30
N ALA A 302 -13.58 17.55 -4.14
CA ALA A 302 -13.40 17.51 -5.61
C ALA A 302 -12.04 18.10 -6.03
N LYS A 303 -11.62 19.24 -5.44
CA LYS A 303 -10.30 19.84 -5.68
C LYS A 303 -9.17 18.91 -5.25
N CYS A 304 -9.28 18.32 -4.06
CA CYS A 304 -8.30 17.39 -3.52
C CYS A 304 -8.20 16.13 -4.39
N ALA A 305 -9.32 15.57 -4.84
CA ALA A 305 -9.37 14.41 -5.73
C ALA A 305 -8.73 14.71 -7.11
N LYS A 306 -8.93 15.92 -7.66
CA LYS A 306 -8.28 16.35 -8.89
C LYS A 306 -6.76 16.44 -8.75
N ALA A 307 -6.27 16.98 -7.63
CA ALA A 307 -4.83 17.04 -7.35
C ALA A 307 -4.24 15.63 -7.14
N ARG A 308 -4.96 14.73 -6.50
CA ARG A 308 -4.57 13.32 -6.43
C ARG A 308 -4.45 12.69 -7.83
N ALA A 309 -5.40 12.94 -8.71
CA ALA A 309 -5.32 12.41 -10.08
C ALA A 309 -4.06 12.91 -10.82
N ALA A 310 -3.64 14.17 -10.60
CA ALA A 310 -2.38 14.69 -11.12
C ALA A 310 -1.17 13.96 -10.50
N LEU A 311 -1.20 13.69 -9.19
CA LEU A 311 -0.16 12.90 -8.52
C LEU A 311 -0.05 11.50 -9.11
N ASP A 312 -1.17 10.79 -9.29
CA ASP A 312 -1.21 9.45 -9.88
C ASP A 312 -0.69 9.43 -11.34
N ALA A 313 -0.94 10.51 -12.10
CA ALA A 313 -0.46 10.66 -13.48
C ALA A 313 1.04 10.95 -13.57
N TYR A 314 1.61 11.69 -12.62
CA TYR A 314 2.97 12.22 -12.73
C TYR A 314 3.97 11.63 -11.74
N ARG A 315 3.55 10.79 -10.80
CA ARG A 315 4.43 10.12 -9.84
C ARG A 315 5.56 9.32 -10.50
N ASP A 316 5.23 8.57 -11.54
CA ASP A 316 6.15 7.71 -12.30
C ASP A 316 6.41 8.22 -13.73
N PHE A 317 6.05 9.47 -14.00
CA PHE A 317 6.14 10.02 -15.34
C PHE A 317 7.59 10.32 -15.72
N ASP A 318 8.06 9.66 -16.79
CA ASP A 318 9.35 9.92 -17.41
C ASP A 318 9.13 10.69 -18.73
N PRO A 319 9.32 12.01 -18.76
CA PRO A 319 9.06 12.81 -19.95
C PRO A 319 10.09 12.52 -21.05
N LYS A 320 9.62 12.00 -22.19
CA LYS A 320 10.50 11.73 -23.35
C LYS A 320 10.88 12.99 -24.12
N THR A 321 10.15 14.09 -23.95
CA THR A 321 10.38 15.37 -24.63
C THR A 321 10.32 16.55 -23.65
N PRO A 322 11.04 17.66 -23.94
CA PRO A 322 10.96 18.89 -23.13
C PRO A 322 9.54 19.47 -23.08
N TYR A 323 8.78 19.33 -24.15
CA TYR A 323 7.40 19.77 -24.21
C TYR A 323 6.53 18.97 -23.23
N ALA A 324 6.67 17.64 -23.20
CA ALA A 324 5.95 16.78 -22.25
C ALA A 324 6.32 17.12 -20.79
N ALA A 325 7.61 17.38 -20.52
CA ALA A 325 8.06 17.81 -19.19
C ALA A 325 7.44 19.14 -18.76
N LYS A 326 7.43 20.15 -19.65
CA LYS A 326 6.83 21.45 -19.37
C LYS A 326 5.32 21.38 -19.13
N LYS A 327 4.61 20.58 -19.94
CA LYS A 327 3.18 20.34 -19.78
C LYS A 327 2.88 19.70 -18.42
N ALA A 328 3.58 18.62 -18.09
CA ALA A 328 3.44 17.94 -16.81
C ALA A 328 3.73 18.85 -15.62
N LEU A 329 4.80 19.66 -15.73
CA LEU A 329 5.18 20.62 -14.70
C LEU A 329 4.09 21.69 -14.47
N ALA A 330 3.47 22.18 -15.53
CA ALA A 330 2.37 23.13 -15.41
C ALA A 330 1.15 22.55 -14.70
N GLU A 331 0.81 21.29 -14.99
CA GLU A 331 -0.31 20.58 -14.35
C GLU A 331 0.00 20.28 -12.88
N VAL A 332 1.23 19.88 -12.55
CA VAL A 332 1.66 19.67 -11.15
C VAL A 332 1.63 20.98 -10.36
N LYS A 333 2.13 22.09 -10.92
CA LYS A 333 2.06 23.42 -10.28
C LYS A 333 0.62 23.89 -10.06
N GLY A 334 -0.26 23.64 -11.02
CA GLY A 334 -1.70 23.93 -10.88
C GLY A 334 -2.36 23.11 -9.76
N ALA A 335 -1.99 21.83 -9.64
CA ALA A 335 -2.47 20.98 -8.56
C ALA A 335 -1.97 21.44 -7.19
N LEU A 336 -0.69 21.81 -7.07
CA LEU A 336 -0.11 22.38 -5.83
C LEU A 336 -0.81 23.66 -5.40
N ALA A 337 -1.08 24.58 -6.33
CA ALA A 337 -1.82 25.82 -6.04
C ALA A 337 -3.25 25.52 -5.56
N ALA A 338 -3.91 24.53 -6.17
CA ALA A 338 -5.25 24.11 -5.72
C ALA A 338 -5.22 23.53 -4.30
N LEU A 339 -4.23 22.71 -3.97
CA LEU A 339 -4.08 22.13 -2.63
C LEU A 339 -3.76 23.17 -1.56
N ALA A 340 -2.96 24.19 -1.87
CA ALA A 340 -2.66 25.27 -0.95
C ALA A 340 -3.93 26.01 -0.51
N SER A 341 -4.94 26.12 -1.38
CA SER A 341 -6.23 26.73 -1.02
C SER A 341 -7.06 25.91 -0.02
N LEU A 342 -6.69 24.66 0.23
CA LEU A 342 -7.40 23.72 1.11
C LEU A 342 -6.88 23.72 2.56
N ASP A 343 -5.79 24.43 2.85
CA ASP A 343 -5.29 24.56 4.23
C ASP A 343 -6.33 25.21 5.16
N ALA A 344 -7.20 26.08 4.63
CA ALA A 344 -8.31 26.72 5.33
C ALA A 344 -9.65 25.98 5.19
N SER A 345 -9.66 24.76 4.65
CA SER A 345 -10.88 23.97 4.51
C SER A 345 -11.53 23.70 5.87
N LYS A 346 -12.85 23.85 5.93
CA LYS A 346 -13.64 23.51 7.12
C LYS A 346 -13.63 22.01 7.40
N ASN A 347 -13.33 21.18 6.40
CA ASN A 347 -13.18 19.75 6.53
C ASN A 347 -11.72 19.40 6.87
N ALA A 348 -11.45 19.17 8.15
CA ALA A 348 -10.10 18.85 8.65
C ALA A 348 -9.47 17.62 7.98
N ALA A 349 -10.27 16.63 7.59
CA ALA A 349 -9.79 15.44 6.90
C ALA A 349 -9.29 15.80 5.49
N VAL A 350 -10.01 16.67 4.77
CA VAL A 350 -9.60 17.18 3.45
C VAL A 350 -8.34 18.03 3.56
N ALA A 351 -8.27 18.94 4.54
CA ALA A 351 -7.07 19.75 4.75
C ALA A 351 -5.83 18.89 5.04
N LYS A 352 -5.99 17.86 5.88
CA LYS A 352 -4.92 16.89 6.17
C LYS A 352 -4.51 16.10 4.93
N GLU A 353 -5.47 15.61 4.17
CA GLU A 353 -5.24 14.86 2.94
C GLU A 353 -4.54 15.71 1.86
N ALA A 354 -4.95 16.97 1.73
CA ALA A 354 -4.35 17.93 0.81
C ALA A 354 -2.86 18.18 1.09
N ARG A 355 -2.46 18.29 2.37
CA ARG A 355 -1.05 18.43 2.75
C ARG A 355 -0.22 17.22 2.34
N ILE A 356 -0.75 16.00 2.50
CA ILE A 356 -0.05 14.78 2.09
C ILE A 356 0.21 14.79 0.58
N TYR A 357 -0.81 15.10 -0.23
CA TYR A 357 -0.65 15.15 -1.68
C TYR A 357 0.25 16.31 -2.13
N ALA A 358 0.23 17.43 -1.44
CA ALA A 358 1.10 18.56 -1.74
C ALA A 358 2.58 18.20 -1.54
N GLU A 359 2.94 17.47 -0.48
CA GLU A 359 4.31 17.03 -0.26
C GLU A 359 4.78 16.04 -1.35
N GLU A 360 3.94 15.10 -1.74
CA GLU A 360 4.27 14.16 -2.82
C GLU A 360 4.38 14.85 -4.19
N LEU A 361 3.52 15.83 -4.48
CA LEU A 361 3.57 16.61 -5.73
C LEU A 361 4.80 17.52 -5.81
N LYS A 362 5.30 18.05 -4.69
CA LYS A 362 6.57 18.81 -4.66
C LYS A 362 7.76 17.96 -5.09
N ASP A 363 7.76 16.67 -4.75
CA ASP A 363 8.81 15.76 -5.23
C ASP A 363 8.70 15.51 -6.74
N CYS A 364 7.47 15.38 -7.27
CA CYS A 364 7.23 15.31 -8.71
C CYS A 364 7.65 16.61 -9.42
N GLU A 365 7.34 17.78 -8.86
CA GLU A 365 7.72 19.07 -9.39
C GLU A 365 9.24 19.19 -9.55
N LYS A 366 10.00 18.88 -8.50
CA LYS A 366 11.47 18.90 -8.52
C LYS A 366 12.05 17.96 -9.58
N ALA A 367 11.49 16.75 -9.72
CA ALA A 367 11.91 15.80 -10.72
C ALA A 367 11.67 16.31 -12.16
N LEU A 368 10.50 16.93 -12.40
CA LEU A 368 10.13 17.50 -13.70
C LEU A 368 10.95 18.75 -14.05
N GLU A 369 11.25 19.61 -13.07
CA GLU A 369 12.16 20.77 -13.25
C GLU A 369 13.56 20.31 -13.65
N ALA A 370 14.11 19.31 -12.96
CA ALA A 370 15.41 18.74 -13.31
C ALA A 370 15.43 18.10 -14.70
N ALA A 371 14.35 17.42 -15.09
CA ALA A 371 14.21 16.84 -16.43
C ALA A 371 14.11 17.92 -17.52
N SER A 372 13.41 19.02 -17.26
CA SER A 372 13.31 20.16 -18.16
C SER A 372 14.64 20.88 -18.38
N ALA A 373 15.46 20.99 -17.32
CA ALA A 373 16.76 21.68 -17.37
C ALA A 373 17.85 20.88 -18.09
N ARG A 374 17.82 19.54 -18.05
CA ARG A 374 18.84 18.68 -18.68
C ARG A 374 18.93 18.82 -20.20
N ARG A 375 17.86 19.23 -20.89
CA ARG A 375 17.82 19.35 -22.35
C ARG A 375 18.05 20.78 -22.90
N ALA A 376 18.08 21.77 -22.04
CA ALA A 376 18.49 23.12 -22.44
C ALA A 376 20.03 23.23 -22.63
N ARG A 377 20.79 22.18 -22.22
CA ARG A 377 22.26 22.13 -22.32
C ARG A 377 22.78 21.23 -23.47
N ARG A 378 21.91 20.71 -24.32
CA ARG A 378 22.24 20.03 -25.59
C ARG A 378 21.66 20.79 -26.77
#